data_4779cf15922fb7d19ab77f30b7775761
#
_entry.id   4779cf15922fb7d19ab77f30b7775761
#
_cell.length_a   1.000
_cell.length_b   1.000
_cell.length_c   1.000
_cell.angle_alpha   90.00
_cell.angle_beta   90.00
_cell.angle_gamma   90.00
#
_symmetry.space_group_name_H-M   'P 1'
#
loop_
_entity.id
_entity.type
_entity.pdbx_description
1 polymer ?
#
loop_
_entity_poly.entity_id
_entity_poly.type
_entity_poly.pdbx_seq_one_letter_code
_entity_poly.pdbx_strand_id
1 'polypeptide(L)'
;MEEKYLQSRFGKMGLVLHSFANGWDDSPVKREHTHAPIKSIGNSTTIPRDLETDEDVKIILYVLAESVAARLRENGFKCHVVEISVRDNALHHFTRQHKIDRPTNITSEIAQEAYRIFRATYQWEKPIRSLGVRGAELTLDHAYEQLDIFCDYTRREKQEKADAAVDEIRKRFGYFSIQRGLMYQDKLLSSL
;
A
#
# COMPACT_ATOMS: atom_id res chain seq x y z
N MET A 1 -15.22 28.02 22.16
CA MET A 1 -15.61 26.70 22.74
C MET A 1 -14.68 26.46 23.92
N GLU A 2 -15.19 26.05 25.07
CA GLU A 2 -14.36 25.89 26.28
C GLU A 2 -13.40 24.71 26.17
N GLU A 3 -12.20 24.88 26.70
CA GLU A 3 -11.14 23.88 26.72
C GLU A 3 -11.59 22.54 27.35
N LYS A 4 -12.27 22.63 28.50
CA LYS A 4 -12.80 21.44 29.23
C LYS A 4 -13.79 20.63 28.39
N TYR A 5 -14.60 21.28 27.58
CA TYR A 5 -15.54 20.61 26.69
C TYR A 5 -14.81 19.84 25.57
N LEU A 6 -13.82 20.47 24.95
CA LEU A 6 -13.01 19.83 23.93
C LEU A 6 -12.20 18.67 24.52
N GLN A 7 -11.63 18.84 25.71
CA GLN A 7 -10.89 17.79 26.42
C GLN A 7 -11.78 16.58 26.76
N SER A 8 -13.01 16.82 27.24
CA SER A 8 -13.92 15.73 27.58
C SER A 8 -14.34 14.90 26.38
N ARG A 9 -14.40 15.53 25.18
CA ARG A 9 -14.88 14.91 23.96
C ARG A 9 -13.76 14.27 23.12
N PHE A 10 -12.56 14.85 23.12
CA PHE A 10 -11.43 14.47 22.26
C PHE A 10 -10.16 14.12 23.03
N GLY A 11 -10.23 14.07 24.38
CA GLY A 11 -9.07 13.78 25.21
C GLY A 11 -7.93 14.79 25.00
N LYS A 12 -6.69 14.29 24.93
CA LYS A 12 -5.51 15.14 24.72
C LYS A 12 -5.58 15.96 23.41
N MET A 13 -6.22 15.40 22.37
CA MET A 13 -6.41 16.13 21.12
C MET A 13 -7.30 17.36 21.29
N GLY A 14 -8.25 17.34 22.21
CA GLY A 14 -9.09 18.51 22.53
C GLY A 14 -8.28 19.70 23.04
N LEU A 15 -7.25 19.46 23.85
CA LEU A 15 -6.33 20.50 24.32
C LEU A 15 -5.51 21.10 23.16
N VAL A 16 -4.99 20.23 22.30
CA VAL A 16 -4.22 20.65 21.10
C VAL A 16 -5.11 21.50 20.17
N LEU A 17 -6.32 21.04 19.89
CA LEU A 17 -7.29 21.77 19.05
C LEU A 17 -7.63 23.14 19.65
N HIS A 18 -7.82 23.22 20.98
CA HIS A 18 -8.06 24.48 21.67
C HIS A 18 -6.87 25.42 21.54
N SER A 19 -5.65 24.92 21.76
CA SER A 19 -4.41 25.68 21.63
C SER A 19 -4.26 26.25 20.21
N PHE A 20 -4.34 25.41 19.19
CA PHE A 20 -4.22 25.82 17.78
C PHE A 20 -5.31 26.82 17.36
N ALA A 21 -6.56 26.62 17.80
CA ALA A 21 -7.65 27.55 17.52
C ALA A 21 -7.44 28.94 18.14
N ASN A 22 -6.64 29.03 19.19
CA ASN A 22 -6.25 30.29 19.84
C ASN A 22 -4.91 30.85 19.34
N GLY A 23 -4.33 30.24 18.29
CA GLY A 23 -3.08 30.70 17.69
C GLY A 23 -1.80 30.26 18.43
N TRP A 24 -1.91 29.33 19.38
CA TRP A 24 -0.77 28.78 20.11
C TRP A 24 -0.31 27.48 19.49
N ASP A 25 0.85 27.51 18.84
CA ASP A 25 1.50 26.34 18.25
C ASP A 25 3.01 26.43 18.49
N ASP A 26 3.51 25.57 19.36
CA ASP A 26 4.94 25.44 19.67
C ASP A 26 5.61 24.31 18.86
N SER A 27 4.96 23.83 17.80
CA SER A 27 5.50 22.76 16.96
C SER A 27 6.82 23.21 16.33
N PRO A 28 7.93 22.47 16.54
CA PRO A 28 9.22 22.86 15.98
C PRO A 28 9.20 22.76 14.46
N VAL A 29 9.72 23.78 13.79
CA VAL A 29 9.96 23.73 12.34
C VAL A 29 11.08 22.71 12.08
N LYS A 30 10.77 21.71 11.26
CA LYS A 30 11.80 20.72 10.86
C LYS A 30 12.87 21.39 10.04
N ARG A 31 14.14 21.09 10.38
CA ARG A 31 15.27 21.55 9.57
C ARG A 31 15.27 20.84 8.23
N GLU A 32 15.69 21.55 7.19
CA GLU A 32 15.96 20.95 5.88
C GLU A 32 16.95 19.79 6.07
N HIS A 33 16.77 18.72 5.29
CA HIS A 33 17.54 17.47 5.39
C HIS A 33 17.27 16.59 6.63
N THR A 34 16.29 16.93 7.49
CA THR A 34 15.86 16.01 8.55
C THR A 34 14.84 15.02 7.98
N HIS A 35 15.33 13.93 7.38
CA HIS A 35 14.46 12.87 6.86
C HIS A 35 14.12 11.88 7.98
N ALA A 36 12.84 11.76 8.30
CA ALA A 36 12.38 10.66 9.13
C ALA A 36 12.55 9.33 8.35
N PRO A 37 12.98 8.25 9.01
CA PRO A 37 13.10 6.96 8.32
C PRO A 37 11.75 6.54 7.73
N ILE A 38 11.78 6.04 6.49
CA ILE A 38 10.59 5.52 5.81
C ILE A 38 10.16 4.26 6.55
N LYS A 39 8.93 4.24 7.07
CA LYS A 39 8.39 3.10 7.84
C LYS A 39 7.50 2.19 7.01
N SER A 40 6.90 2.72 5.97
CA SER A 40 6.02 1.99 5.06
C SER A 40 5.89 2.71 3.73
N ILE A 41 5.55 1.98 2.67
CA ILE A 41 5.24 2.50 1.35
C ILE A 41 3.88 1.96 0.96
N GLY A 42 2.94 2.83 0.63
CA GLY A 42 1.58 2.45 0.25
C GLY A 42 0.98 3.35 -0.80
N ASN A 43 -0.05 2.82 -1.46
CA ASN A 43 -0.88 3.55 -2.40
C ASN A 43 -2.34 3.13 -2.22
N SER A 44 -3.26 4.05 -2.48
CA SER A 44 -4.70 3.80 -2.42
C SER A 44 -5.41 4.63 -3.49
N THR A 45 -6.53 4.11 -3.97
CA THR A 45 -7.32 4.82 -4.98
C THR A 45 -8.82 4.74 -4.66
N THR A 46 -9.53 5.81 -5.00
CA THR A 46 -10.98 5.79 -5.12
C THR A 46 -11.31 5.40 -6.55
N ILE A 47 -12.11 4.37 -6.71
CA ILE A 47 -12.32 3.70 -7.97
C ILE A 47 -13.41 4.41 -8.78
N PRO A 48 -13.30 4.55 -10.12
CA PRO A 48 -14.26 5.28 -10.94
C PRO A 48 -15.67 4.69 -10.94
N ARG A 49 -15.80 3.39 -10.72
CA ARG A 49 -17.05 2.67 -10.48
C ARG A 49 -16.92 1.79 -9.26
N ASP A 50 -17.99 1.52 -8.54
CA ASP A 50 -17.96 0.59 -7.43
C ASP A 50 -17.58 -0.82 -7.93
N LEU A 51 -16.78 -1.56 -7.15
CA LEU A 51 -16.41 -2.93 -7.45
C LEU A 51 -17.44 -3.88 -6.87
N GLU A 52 -17.85 -4.87 -7.66
CA GLU A 52 -18.88 -5.85 -7.30
C GLU A 52 -18.38 -7.29 -7.41
N THR A 53 -17.17 -7.50 -7.96
CA THR A 53 -16.60 -8.83 -8.19
C THR A 53 -15.18 -8.97 -7.65
N ASP A 54 -14.78 -10.20 -7.36
CA ASP A 54 -13.42 -10.55 -6.97
C ASP A 54 -12.40 -10.25 -8.07
N GLU A 55 -12.81 -10.38 -9.33
CA GLU A 55 -11.99 -10.08 -10.49
C GLU A 55 -11.65 -8.60 -10.57
N ASP A 56 -12.64 -7.72 -10.34
CA ASP A 56 -12.44 -6.27 -10.27
C ASP A 56 -11.43 -5.91 -9.18
N VAL A 57 -11.65 -6.47 -7.97
CA VAL A 57 -10.74 -6.25 -6.83
C VAL A 57 -9.32 -6.71 -7.16
N LYS A 58 -9.18 -7.86 -7.80
CA LYS A 58 -7.88 -8.40 -8.19
C LYS A 58 -7.14 -7.48 -9.14
N ILE A 59 -7.82 -6.89 -10.14
CA ILE A 59 -7.23 -5.90 -11.06
C ILE A 59 -6.68 -4.72 -10.26
N ILE A 60 -7.49 -4.10 -9.40
CA ILE A 60 -7.08 -2.93 -8.62
C ILE A 60 -5.91 -3.26 -7.67
N LEU A 61 -5.96 -4.40 -6.98
CA LEU A 61 -4.87 -4.81 -6.10
C LEU A 61 -3.56 -5.01 -6.86
N TYR A 62 -3.58 -5.52 -8.09
CA TYR A 62 -2.39 -5.62 -8.92
C TYR A 62 -1.89 -4.24 -9.38
N VAL A 63 -2.75 -3.32 -9.77
CA VAL A 63 -2.37 -1.94 -10.12
C VAL A 63 -1.67 -1.26 -8.93
N LEU A 64 -2.28 -1.35 -7.74
CA LEU A 64 -1.72 -0.77 -6.53
C LEU A 64 -0.41 -1.46 -6.10
N ALA A 65 -0.34 -2.79 -6.20
CA ALA A 65 0.87 -3.54 -5.88
C ALA A 65 2.02 -3.21 -6.81
N GLU A 66 1.79 -2.97 -8.11
CA GLU A 66 2.82 -2.50 -9.03
C GLU A 66 3.42 -1.16 -8.59
N SER A 67 2.57 -0.20 -8.23
CA SER A 67 3.02 1.10 -7.74
C SER A 67 3.82 0.98 -6.42
N VAL A 68 3.33 0.17 -5.48
CA VAL A 68 3.99 -0.04 -4.18
C VAL A 68 5.32 -0.77 -4.35
N ALA A 69 5.35 -1.86 -5.13
CA ALA A 69 6.54 -2.67 -5.36
C ALA A 69 7.63 -1.89 -6.10
N ALA A 70 7.27 -1.13 -7.14
CA ALA A 70 8.22 -0.28 -7.86
C ALA A 70 8.87 0.76 -6.92
N ARG A 71 8.09 1.40 -6.05
CA ARG A 71 8.61 2.36 -5.06
C ARG A 71 9.44 1.70 -3.96
N LEU A 72 9.13 0.46 -3.57
CA LEU A 72 9.99 -0.32 -2.66
C LEU A 72 11.35 -0.56 -3.31
N ARG A 73 11.41 -1.03 -4.56
CA ARG A 73 12.66 -1.26 -5.30
C ARG A 73 13.44 0.03 -5.53
N GLU A 74 12.77 1.10 -5.94
CA GLU A 74 13.38 2.42 -6.15
C GLU A 74 14.09 2.95 -4.89
N ASN A 75 13.51 2.70 -3.71
CA ASN A 75 14.08 3.13 -2.43
C ASN A 75 14.97 2.05 -1.77
N GLY A 76 15.21 0.92 -2.42
CA GLY A 76 16.05 -0.17 -1.92
C GLY A 76 15.46 -0.90 -0.70
N PHE A 77 14.14 -1.05 -0.64
CA PHE A 77 13.45 -1.73 0.47
C PHE A 77 12.74 -3.01 0.03
N LYS A 78 12.59 -3.91 1.01
CA LYS A 78 11.64 -5.03 1.01
C LYS A 78 10.68 -4.85 2.20
N CYS A 79 9.42 -5.29 2.07
CA CYS A 79 8.44 -5.25 3.16
C CYS A 79 8.23 -6.63 3.77
N HIS A 80 8.02 -6.71 5.09
CA HIS A 80 7.65 -7.93 5.81
C HIS A 80 6.15 -8.03 6.06
N VAL A 81 5.42 -6.93 5.94
CA VAL A 81 3.98 -6.86 6.18
C VAL A 81 3.30 -6.28 4.96
N VAL A 82 2.26 -6.97 4.50
CA VAL A 82 1.32 -6.45 3.50
C VAL A 82 0.03 -6.08 4.21
N GLU A 83 -0.41 -4.85 4.00
CA GLU A 83 -1.66 -4.32 4.51
C GLU A 83 -2.58 -3.93 3.36
N ILE A 84 -3.86 -4.20 3.53
CA ILE A 84 -4.91 -3.67 2.67
C ILE A 84 -5.80 -2.72 3.44
N SER A 85 -6.33 -1.73 2.75
CA SER A 85 -7.44 -0.89 3.22
C SER A 85 -8.62 -1.03 2.26
N VAL A 86 -9.80 -1.21 2.81
CA VAL A 86 -11.04 -1.38 2.05
C VAL A 86 -12.04 -0.38 2.57
N ARG A 87 -12.73 0.33 1.65
CA ARG A 87 -13.87 1.20 1.96
C ARG A 87 -15.01 0.84 1.04
N ASP A 88 -16.17 0.56 1.63
CA ASP A 88 -17.40 0.31 0.88
C ASP A 88 -18.08 1.60 0.40
N ASN A 89 -19.14 1.49 -0.37
CA ASN A 89 -19.91 2.62 -0.88
C ASN A 89 -20.79 3.30 0.18
N ALA A 90 -20.95 2.69 1.36
CA ALA A 90 -21.55 3.34 2.54
C ALA A 90 -20.51 4.01 3.45
N LEU A 91 -19.26 4.11 2.99
CA LEU A 91 -18.11 4.74 3.66
C LEU A 91 -17.60 4.00 4.89
N HIS A 92 -18.02 2.75 5.14
CA HIS A 92 -17.37 1.93 6.16
C HIS A 92 -15.97 1.57 5.68
N HIS A 93 -15.01 1.71 6.58
CA HIS A 93 -13.60 1.51 6.27
C HIS A 93 -12.97 0.57 7.29
N PHE A 94 -12.16 -0.35 6.80
CA PHE A 94 -11.29 -1.15 7.64
C PHE A 94 -9.92 -1.37 6.99
N THR A 95 -8.96 -1.74 7.82
CA THR A 95 -7.63 -2.18 7.40
C THR A 95 -7.36 -3.57 7.93
N ARG A 96 -6.62 -4.38 7.17
CA ARG A 96 -6.13 -5.68 7.60
C ARG A 96 -4.72 -5.87 7.07
N GLN A 97 -3.88 -6.48 7.88
CA GLN A 97 -2.50 -6.75 7.51
C GLN A 97 -2.12 -8.18 7.84
N HIS A 98 -1.14 -8.67 7.13
CA HIS A 98 -0.53 -9.96 7.40
C HIS A 98 0.98 -9.87 7.24
N LYS A 99 1.69 -10.52 8.16
CA LYS A 99 3.15 -10.64 8.11
C LYS A 99 3.50 -11.83 7.23
N ILE A 100 4.28 -11.56 6.19
CA ILE A 100 4.77 -12.58 5.26
C ILE A 100 6.07 -13.20 5.81
N ASP A 101 6.26 -14.48 5.53
CA ASP A 101 7.41 -15.22 6.07
C ASP A 101 8.75 -14.66 5.59
N ARG A 102 8.77 -14.06 4.39
CA ARG A 102 9.98 -13.50 3.78
C ARG A 102 9.73 -12.10 3.28
N PRO A 103 10.72 -11.20 3.48
CA PRO A 103 10.60 -9.83 2.95
C PRO A 103 10.57 -9.87 1.41
N THR A 104 9.74 -9.01 0.83
CA THR A 104 9.57 -8.95 -0.62
C THR A 104 9.39 -7.53 -1.13
N ASN A 105 9.82 -7.30 -2.37
CA ASN A 105 9.48 -6.20 -3.23
C ASN A 105 8.99 -6.69 -4.61
N ILE A 106 8.67 -8.00 -4.69
CA ILE A 106 8.14 -8.65 -5.89
C ILE A 106 6.65 -8.30 -6.01
N THR A 107 6.28 -7.69 -7.12
CA THR A 107 4.91 -7.23 -7.38
C THR A 107 3.87 -8.35 -7.22
N SER A 108 4.14 -9.52 -7.79
CA SER A 108 3.19 -10.64 -7.75
C SER A 108 2.99 -11.20 -6.33
N GLU A 109 4.02 -11.22 -5.49
CA GLU A 109 3.92 -11.68 -4.10
C GLU A 109 3.07 -10.71 -3.27
N ILE A 110 3.30 -9.39 -3.41
CA ILE A 110 2.51 -8.36 -2.73
C ILE A 110 1.04 -8.41 -3.18
N ALA A 111 0.79 -8.52 -4.49
CA ALA A 111 -0.57 -8.57 -5.02
C ALA A 111 -1.34 -9.83 -4.58
N GLN A 112 -0.69 -10.99 -4.61
CA GLN A 112 -1.29 -12.25 -4.17
C GLN A 112 -1.59 -12.24 -2.67
N GLU A 113 -0.68 -11.71 -1.86
CA GLU A 113 -0.89 -11.59 -0.43
C GLU A 113 -2.03 -10.61 -0.11
N ALA A 114 -2.06 -9.45 -0.78
CA ALA A 114 -3.16 -8.48 -0.64
C ALA A 114 -4.51 -9.11 -1.00
N TYR A 115 -4.57 -9.88 -2.09
CA TYR A 115 -5.78 -10.59 -2.49
C TYR A 115 -6.17 -11.71 -1.50
N ARG A 116 -5.19 -12.43 -0.95
CA ARG A 116 -5.42 -13.45 0.08
C ARG A 116 -6.04 -12.83 1.34
N ILE A 117 -5.50 -11.70 1.81
CA ILE A 117 -6.05 -10.96 2.96
C ILE A 117 -7.48 -10.52 2.65
N PHE A 118 -7.72 -9.97 1.46
CA PHE A 118 -9.05 -9.54 1.03
C PHE A 118 -10.06 -10.69 1.09
N ARG A 119 -9.75 -11.81 0.46
CA ARG A 119 -10.61 -13.01 0.43
C ARG A 119 -10.91 -13.58 1.81
N ALA A 120 -9.96 -13.47 2.74
CA ALA A 120 -10.12 -13.96 4.11
C ALA A 120 -10.98 -13.03 4.99
N THR A 121 -11.13 -11.75 4.61
CA THR A 121 -11.69 -10.73 5.51
C THR A 121 -12.91 -10.02 4.99
N TYR A 122 -13.11 -9.95 3.65
CA TYR A 122 -14.25 -9.26 3.06
C TYR A 122 -15.35 -10.24 2.67
N GLN A 123 -16.53 -10.01 3.24
CA GLN A 123 -17.77 -10.68 2.83
C GLN A 123 -18.57 -9.66 2.02
N TRP A 124 -18.93 -10.01 0.79
CA TRP A 124 -19.59 -9.11 -0.17
C TRP A 124 -20.97 -8.63 0.31
N GLU A 125 -20.99 -7.83 1.39
CA GLU A 125 -22.23 -7.19 1.86
C GLU A 125 -22.58 -5.95 1.05
N LYS A 126 -21.56 -5.23 0.56
CA LYS A 126 -21.69 -3.99 -0.20
C LYS A 126 -20.61 -3.88 -1.27
N PRO A 127 -20.87 -3.12 -2.35
CA PRO A 127 -19.85 -2.76 -3.33
C PRO A 127 -18.70 -1.96 -2.71
N ILE A 128 -17.50 -2.12 -3.27
CA ILE A 128 -16.29 -1.44 -2.78
C ILE A 128 -16.04 -0.15 -3.56
N ARG A 129 -15.84 0.94 -2.84
CA ARG A 129 -15.61 2.29 -3.37
C ARG A 129 -14.13 2.65 -3.47
N SER A 130 -13.29 2.13 -2.55
CA SER A 130 -11.86 2.46 -2.49
C SER A 130 -11.06 1.29 -1.94
N LEU A 131 -9.89 1.09 -2.53
CA LEU A 131 -8.90 0.10 -2.10
C LEU A 131 -7.54 0.74 -1.89
N GLY A 132 -6.75 0.16 -0.98
CA GLY A 132 -5.35 0.51 -0.79
C GLY A 132 -4.50 -0.72 -0.49
N VAL A 133 -3.22 -0.62 -0.85
CA VAL A 133 -2.18 -1.61 -0.56
C VAL A 133 -1.00 -0.88 0.06
N ARG A 134 -0.41 -1.44 1.11
CA ARG A 134 0.76 -0.91 1.79
C ARG A 134 1.72 -2.03 2.19
N GLY A 135 3.02 -1.82 1.89
CA GLY A 135 4.11 -2.60 2.44
C GLY A 135 4.66 -1.90 3.69
N ALA A 136 4.77 -2.62 4.79
CA ALA A 136 5.27 -2.14 6.07
C ALA A 136 6.35 -3.06 6.66
N GLU A 137 6.91 -2.69 7.82
CA GLU A 137 8.08 -3.35 8.41
C GLU A 137 9.21 -3.47 7.38
N LEU A 138 9.68 -2.32 6.90
CA LEU A 138 10.66 -2.27 5.81
C LEU A 138 12.06 -2.67 6.27
N THR A 139 12.74 -3.45 5.44
CA THR A 139 14.17 -3.77 5.54
C THR A 139 14.88 -3.36 4.27
N LEU A 140 16.20 -3.13 4.36
CA LEU A 140 17.01 -2.84 3.18
C LEU A 140 17.06 -4.08 2.27
N ASP A 141 17.00 -3.88 0.98
CA ASP A 141 16.98 -4.95 -0.03
C ASP A 141 18.22 -5.86 0.02
N HIS A 142 19.36 -5.29 0.40
CA HIS A 142 20.63 -6.00 0.56
C HIS A 142 20.89 -6.51 2.00
N ALA A 143 19.89 -6.46 2.88
CA ALA A 143 20.01 -7.06 4.21
C ALA A 143 20.17 -8.59 4.09
N TYR A 144 20.99 -9.16 4.98
CA TYR A 144 21.18 -10.60 5.01
C TYR A 144 19.85 -11.31 5.25
N GLU A 145 19.48 -12.18 4.32
CA GLU A 145 18.29 -13.04 4.43
C GLU A 145 18.77 -14.48 4.70
N GLN A 146 18.18 -15.10 5.71
CA GLN A 146 18.45 -16.51 5.97
C GLN A 146 17.82 -17.35 4.86
N LEU A 147 18.64 -18.15 4.19
CA LEU A 147 18.18 -19.05 3.14
C LEU A 147 17.38 -20.20 3.74
N ASP A 148 16.24 -20.48 3.11
CA ASP A 148 15.37 -21.59 3.45
C ASP A 148 15.42 -22.63 2.32
N ILE A 149 15.74 -23.87 2.67
CA ILE A 149 15.89 -24.98 1.70
C ILE A 149 14.58 -25.33 0.96
N PHE A 150 13.42 -24.91 1.49
CA PHE A 150 12.11 -25.15 0.89
C PHE A 150 11.67 -24.05 -0.08
N CYS A 151 12.50 -23.00 -0.28
CA CYS A 151 12.18 -21.90 -1.17
C CYS A 151 12.75 -22.09 -2.57
N ASP A 152 11.94 -21.85 -3.58
CA ASP A 152 12.40 -21.73 -4.96
C ASP A 152 13.02 -20.34 -5.22
N TYR A 153 14.27 -20.16 -4.79
CA TYR A 153 15.02 -18.92 -5.00
C TYR A 153 15.23 -18.61 -6.47
N THR A 154 15.36 -19.62 -7.33
CA THR A 154 15.54 -19.43 -8.77
C THR A 154 14.32 -18.75 -9.39
N ARG A 155 13.13 -19.13 -8.96
CA ARG A 155 11.88 -18.52 -9.41
C ARG A 155 11.75 -17.10 -8.91
N ARG A 156 12.05 -16.84 -7.62
CA ARG A 156 11.99 -15.49 -7.04
C ARG A 156 12.97 -14.55 -7.73
N GLU A 157 14.22 -14.97 -7.93
CA GLU A 157 15.24 -14.17 -8.64
C GLU A 157 14.80 -13.81 -10.06
N LYS A 158 14.17 -14.74 -10.79
CA LYS A 158 13.60 -14.45 -12.11
C LYS A 158 12.47 -13.42 -12.04
N GLN A 159 11.63 -13.47 -11.02
CA GLN A 159 10.56 -12.48 -10.84
C GLN A 159 11.10 -11.11 -10.46
N GLU A 160 12.10 -11.03 -9.58
CA GLU A 160 12.79 -9.78 -9.23
C GLU A 160 13.42 -9.13 -10.47
N LYS A 161 14.16 -9.93 -11.29
CA LYS A 161 14.75 -9.46 -12.54
C LYS A 161 13.70 -9.00 -13.56
N ALA A 162 12.58 -9.72 -13.66
CA ALA A 162 11.50 -9.35 -14.55
C ALA A 162 10.82 -8.03 -14.10
N ASP A 163 10.55 -7.87 -12.80
CA ASP A 163 9.98 -6.64 -12.27
C ASP A 163 10.95 -5.45 -12.45
N ALA A 164 12.25 -5.63 -12.23
CA ALA A 164 13.27 -4.61 -12.49
C ALA A 164 13.31 -4.21 -13.98
N ALA A 165 13.24 -5.16 -14.90
CA ALA A 165 13.18 -4.88 -16.34
C ALA A 165 11.91 -4.12 -16.73
N VAL A 166 10.76 -4.44 -16.12
CA VAL A 166 9.50 -3.70 -16.31
C VAL A 166 9.64 -2.26 -15.81
N ASP A 167 10.26 -2.06 -14.64
CA ASP A 167 10.48 -0.71 -14.10
C ASP A 167 11.36 0.14 -15.05
N GLU A 168 12.43 -0.42 -15.60
CA GLU A 168 13.29 0.26 -16.58
C GLU A 168 12.56 0.60 -17.88
N ILE A 169 11.72 -0.30 -18.40
CA ILE A 169 10.90 -0.04 -19.58
C ILE A 169 9.93 1.11 -19.30
N ARG A 170 9.23 1.06 -18.15
CA ARG A 170 8.26 2.09 -17.77
C ARG A 170 8.91 3.46 -17.52
N LYS A 171 10.08 3.49 -16.94
CA LYS A 171 10.86 4.72 -16.73
C LYS A 171 11.24 5.38 -18.06
N ARG A 172 11.52 4.59 -19.10
CA ARG A 172 11.93 5.07 -20.42
C ARG A 172 10.76 5.42 -21.34
N PHE A 173 9.69 4.62 -21.31
CA PHE A 173 8.60 4.68 -22.29
C PHE A 173 7.24 5.04 -21.68
N GLY A 174 7.16 5.26 -20.37
CA GLY A 174 5.94 5.55 -19.63
C GLY A 174 5.29 4.30 -19.02
N TYR A 175 4.43 4.54 -18.04
CA TYR A 175 3.84 3.47 -17.21
C TYR A 175 3.05 2.44 -18.04
N PHE A 176 2.30 2.89 -19.03
CA PHE A 176 1.42 2.05 -19.86
C PHE A 176 2.12 1.33 -21.01
N SER A 177 3.44 1.50 -21.16
CA SER A 177 4.22 0.85 -22.23
C SER A 177 4.25 -0.68 -22.10
N ILE A 178 4.13 -1.19 -20.89
CA ILE A 178 4.04 -2.62 -20.58
C ILE A 178 3.06 -2.83 -19.42
N GLN A 179 2.10 -3.72 -19.62
CA GLN A 179 1.08 -4.05 -18.63
C GLN A 179 0.90 -5.56 -18.52
N ARG A 180 0.40 -6.03 -17.36
CA ARG A 180 0.03 -7.43 -17.17
C ARG A 180 -1.25 -7.75 -17.93
N GLY A 181 -1.36 -8.97 -18.48
CA GLY A 181 -2.54 -9.39 -19.24
C GLY A 181 -3.86 -9.25 -18.46
N LEU A 182 -3.84 -9.40 -17.13
CA LEU A 182 -4.98 -9.17 -16.25
C LEU A 182 -5.58 -7.75 -16.41
N MET A 183 -4.76 -6.74 -16.65
CA MET A 183 -5.17 -5.34 -16.75
C MET A 183 -5.95 -5.03 -18.04
N TYR A 184 -5.82 -5.89 -19.05
CA TYR A 184 -6.60 -5.75 -20.30
C TYR A 184 -8.06 -6.20 -20.18
N GLN A 185 -8.43 -6.85 -19.09
CA GLN A 185 -9.81 -7.28 -18.86
C GLN A 185 -10.75 -6.10 -18.57
N ASP A 186 -10.26 -5.05 -17.92
CA ASP A 186 -11.00 -3.80 -17.72
C ASP A 186 -10.04 -2.60 -17.81
N LYS A 187 -10.15 -1.86 -18.93
CA LYS A 187 -9.31 -0.68 -19.20
C LYS A 187 -9.60 0.48 -18.25
N LEU A 188 -10.84 0.62 -17.77
CA LEU A 188 -11.22 1.69 -16.85
C LEU A 188 -10.55 1.49 -15.49
N LEU A 189 -10.53 0.26 -14.98
CA LEU A 189 -9.91 -0.08 -13.70
C LEU A 189 -8.39 -0.11 -13.78
N SER A 190 -7.81 -0.43 -14.91
CA SER A 190 -6.36 -0.53 -15.09
C SER A 190 -5.65 0.77 -15.46
N SER A 191 -6.41 1.84 -15.73
CA SER A 191 -5.88 3.17 -16.07
C SER A 191 -5.69 4.11 -14.87
N LEU A 192 -5.78 3.58 -13.66
CA LEU A 192 -5.67 4.31 -12.39
C LEU A 192 -4.22 4.58 -11.97
#